data_ea48a5f44063f53210906899215d66e1
#
_entry.id   ea48a5f44063f53210906899215d66e1
#
_cell.length_a   1.000
_cell.length_b   1.000
_cell.length_c   1.000
_cell.angle_alpha   90.00
_cell.angle_beta   90.00
_cell.angle_gamma   90.00
#
_symmetry.space_group_name_H-M   'P 1'
#
loop_
_entity.id
_entity.type
_entity.pdbx_description
1 polymer ?
#
loop_
_entity_poly.entity_id
_entity_poly.type
_entity_poly.pdbx_seq_one_letter_code
_entity_poly.pdbx_strand_id
1 'polypeptide(L)'
;TFEFIPIPEDRQIEAAHGVKYRDLRSFYRPTEDLSKYIPDRFLDITTHNDPEFDSLTYGDNCDVNARAQALKSVKRGDFLLFLARLQKYKKDALEAIPTKEFGFYFVGFLHVDSVYGSVINPLSELQMEAINLNAHVRRAMTDDSLWDSFWVFCGSSWSRRFEKAVPVTKELCSEVFASADGS
;
A
#
# COMPACT_ATOMS: atom_id res chain seq x y z
N THR A 1 -13.26 2.07 12.17
CA THR A 1 -12.16 2.66 11.38
C THR A 1 -10.86 1.93 11.69
N PHE A 2 -9.94 1.96 10.78
CA PHE A 2 -8.59 1.42 10.89
C PHE A 2 -7.60 2.43 10.30
N GLU A 3 -6.36 2.38 10.74
CA GLU A 3 -5.29 3.17 10.15
C GLU A 3 -4.23 2.25 9.55
N PHE A 4 -3.62 2.72 8.47
CA PHE A 4 -2.41 2.14 7.96
C PHE A 4 -1.20 2.83 8.57
N ILE A 5 -0.31 2.02 9.09
CA ILE A 5 1.05 2.44 9.33
C ILE A 5 1.87 1.80 8.21
N PRO A 6 2.32 2.56 7.21
CA PRO A 6 3.12 2.04 6.13
C PRO A 6 4.39 1.37 6.65
N ILE A 7 4.96 0.45 5.89
CA ILE A 7 6.26 -0.10 6.25
C ILE A 7 7.36 0.98 6.12
N PRO A 8 8.46 0.86 6.86
CA PRO A 8 9.57 1.79 6.69
C PRO A 8 10.24 1.60 5.31
N GLU A 9 10.63 2.71 4.72
CA GLU A 9 11.58 2.69 3.62
C GLU A 9 12.96 2.23 4.12
N ASP A 10 13.83 1.78 3.24
CA ASP A 10 15.21 1.51 3.60
C ASP A 10 15.85 2.78 4.19
N ARG A 11 16.57 2.64 5.29
CA ARG A 11 17.20 3.76 6.00
C ARG A 11 18.21 4.55 5.15
N GLN A 12 18.73 3.93 4.11
CA GLN A 12 19.68 4.55 3.19
C GLN A 12 18.98 5.32 2.06
N ILE A 13 17.67 5.19 1.94
CA ILE A 13 16.88 5.82 0.87
C ILE A 13 16.05 6.95 1.48
N GLU A 14 16.34 8.18 1.09
CA GLU A 14 15.48 9.32 1.36
C GLU A 14 14.58 9.55 0.13
N ALA A 15 13.48 8.82 0.07
CA ALA A 15 12.58 8.85 -1.07
C ALA A 15 12.04 10.26 -1.33
N ALA A 16 12.08 10.69 -2.59
CA ALA A 16 11.54 11.97 -3.01
C ALA A 16 10.07 12.12 -2.60
N HIS A 17 9.70 13.25 -2.02
CA HIS A 17 8.34 13.52 -1.53
C HIS A 17 7.80 12.49 -0.52
N GLY A 18 8.68 11.73 0.11
CA GLY A 18 8.30 10.75 1.11
C GLY A 18 7.82 11.41 2.41
N VAL A 19 6.80 10.83 3.04
CA VAL A 19 6.31 11.26 4.35
C VAL A 19 7.10 10.53 5.43
N LYS A 20 7.70 11.28 6.38
CA LYS A 20 8.37 10.68 7.55
C LYS A 20 7.32 10.23 8.58
N TYR A 21 7.65 9.20 9.36
CA TYR A 21 6.72 8.72 10.39
C TYR A 21 6.30 9.79 11.40
N ARG A 22 7.16 10.77 11.71
CA ARG A 22 6.81 11.89 12.59
C ARG A 22 5.69 12.77 12.04
N ASP A 23 5.51 12.79 10.71
CA ASP A 23 4.54 13.62 10.01
C ASP A 23 3.28 12.84 9.63
N LEU A 24 3.20 11.56 10.00
CA LEU A 24 2.10 10.69 9.64
C LEU A 24 0.80 11.15 10.32
N ARG A 25 -0.25 11.29 9.53
CA ARG A 25 -1.56 11.74 9.99
C ARG A 25 -2.63 10.68 9.70
N SER A 26 -3.67 10.70 10.52
CA SER A 26 -4.82 9.82 10.32
C SER A 26 -5.53 10.14 9.01
N PHE A 27 -5.82 9.12 8.23
CA PHE A 27 -6.61 9.26 7.01
C PHE A 27 -8.04 9.76 7.31
N TYR A 28 -8.65 9.27 8.38
CA TYR A 28 -10.03 9.63 8.73
C TYR A 28 -10.14 10.91 9.59
N ARG A 29 -9.05 11.29 10.22
CA ARG A 29 -8.95 12.47 11.10
C ARG A 29 -7.61 13.16 10.85
N PRO A 30 -7.51 13.99 9.80
CA PRO A 30 -6.22 14.57 9.38
C PRO A 30 -5.49 15.40 10.45
N THR A 31 -6.20 15.84 11.50
CA THR A 31 -5.60 16.52 12.66
C THR A 31 -5.02 15.55 13.69
N GLU A 32 -5.33 14.25 13.59
CA GLU A 32 -4.79 13.26 14.52
C GLU A 32 -3.39 12.81 14.09
N ASP A 33 -2.45 12.97 15.00
CA ASP A 33 -1.08 12.54 14.86
C ASP A 33 -0.96 11.03 15.10
N LEU A 34 -0.42 10.30 14.13
CA LEU A 34 -0.17 8.85 14.24
C LEU A 34 1.26 8.55 14.73
N SER A 35 2.15 9.53 14.83
CA SER A 35 3.53 9.32 15.31
C SER A 35 3.58 8.71 16.71
N LYS A 36 2.58 8.99 17.54
CA LYS A 36 2.43 8.41 18.90
C LYS A 36 2.32 6.88 18.94
N TYR A 37 2.02 6.23 17.80
CA TYR A 37 1.99 4.77 17.68
C TYR A 37 3.29 4.19 17.13
N ILE A 38 4.28 5.05 16.83
CA ILE A 38 5.53 4.68 16.18
C ILE A 38 6.67 4.78 17.19
N PRO A 39 7.51 3.75 17.34
CA PRO A 39 8.69 3.85 18.19
C PRO A 39 9.64 4.96 17.72
N ASP A 40 10.21 5.72 18.65
CA ASP A 40 11.05 6.90 18.39
C ASP A 40 12.14 6.67 17.34
N ARG A 41 12.74 5.46 17.33
CA ARG A 41 13.80 5.08 16.39
C ARG A 41 13.37 5.09 14.91
N PHE A 42 12.07 5.16 14.63
CA PHE A 42 11.52 5.20 13.27
C PHE A 42 11.02 6.59 12.85
N LEU A 43 10.87 7.52 13.77
CA LEU A 43 10.21 8.80 13.51
C LEU A 43 10.82 9.59 12.33
N ASP A 44 12.15 9.47 12.14
CA ASP A 44 12.88 10.15 11.07
C ASP A 44 12.97 9.36 9.75
N ILE A 45 12.48 8.12 9.75
CA ILE A 45 12.50 7.26 8.57
C ILE A 45 11.32 7.63 7.66
N THR A 46 11.57 7.66 6.36
CA THR A 46 10.52 7.82 5.34
C THR A 46 9.65 6.57 5.29
N THR A 47 8.36 6.74 5.07
CA THR A 47 7.41 5.66 4.90
C THR A 47 7.41 5.14 3.47
N HIS A 48 7.30 3.83 3.30
CA HIS A 48 7.00 3.18 2.03
C HIS A 48 5.50 2.90 1.97
N ASN A 49 4.73 3.87 1.46
CA ASN A 49 3.28 3.79 1.41
C ASN A 49 2.84 3.07 0.12
N ASP A 50 2.58 1.77 0.23
CA ASP A 50 2.17 0.93 -0.88
C ASP A 50 1.18 -0.15 -0.39
N PRO A 51 -0.09 -0.18 -0.86
CA PRO A 51 -0.68 0.70 -1.88
C PRO A 51 -0.82 2.17 -1.45
N GLU A 52 -0.63 3.07 -2.41
CA GLU A 52 -0.89 4.50 -2.25
C GLU A 52 -2.32 4.80 -2.69
N PHE A 53 -3.21 5.00 -1.72
CA PHE A 53 -4.63 5.21 -2.01
C PHE A 53 -4.98 6.64 -2.42
N ASP A 54 -4.13 7.61 -2.16
CA ASP A 54 -4.40 9.00 -2.58
C ASP A 54 -4.14 9.17 -4.08
N SER A 55 -3.12 8.50 -4.61
CA SER A 55 -2.83 8.45 -6.05
C SER A 55 -3.42 7.21 -6.75
N LEU A 56 -4.06 6.31 -6.00
CA LEU A 56 -4.62 5.06 -6.50
C LEU A 56 -3.58 4.20 -7.23
N THR A 57 -2.38 4.07 -6.68
CA THR A 57 -1.31 3.27 -7.25
C THR A 57 -0.86 2.15 -6.32
N TYR A 58 -0.34 1.09 -6.91
CA TYR A 58 0.34 -0.01 -6.22
C TYR A 58 1.57 -0.44 -7.03
N GLY A 59 2.68 -0.66 -6.37
CA GLY A 59 3.91 -1.14 -7.00
C GLY A 59 4.37 -2.47 -6.43
N ASP A 60 5.10 -3.26 -7.23
CA ASP A 60 5.84 -4.42 -6.73
C ASP A 60 6.93 -4.83 -7.74
N ASN A 61 7.97 -5.49 -7.27
CA ASN A 61 9.04 -6.03 -8.11
C ASN A 61 8.64 -7.40 -8.68
N CYS A 62 7.66 -7.40 -9.59
CA CYS A 62 7.05 -8.62 -10.12
C CYS A 62 8.02 -9.53 -10.89
N ASP A 63 9.15 -8.99 -11.37
CA ASP A 63 10.13 -9.75 -12.13
C ASP A 63 11.08 -10.56 -11.22
N VAL A 64 11.32 -10.11 -10.00
CA VAL A 64 12.25 -10.73 -9.05
C VAL A 64 11.56 -11.30 -7.81
N ASN A 65 10.42 -10.77 -7.43
CA ASN A 65 9.69 -11.22 -6.26
C ASN A 65 8.71 -12.35 -6.61
N ALA A 66 9.04 -13.58 -6.21
CA ALA A 66 8.20 -14.75 -6.50
C ALA A 66 6.72 -14.60 -6.07
N ARG A 67 6.46 -13.86 -4.97
CA ARG A 67 5.08 -13.60 -4.50
C ARG A 67 4.30 -12.69 -5.46
N ALA A 68 4.99 -11.81 -6.15
CA ALA A 68 4.38 -10.82 -7.02
C ALA A 68 4.29 -11.28 -8.49
N GLN A 69 4.88 -12.44 -8.86
CA GLN A 69 4.88 -12.91 -10.25
C GLN A 69 3.47 -13.05 -10.86
N ALA A 70 2.49 -13.47 -10.06
CA ALA A 70 1.10 -13.59 -10.50
C ALA A 70 0.52 -12.23 -10.96
N LEU A 71 1.00 -11.12 -10.42
CA LEU A 71 0.55 -9.77 -10.78
C LEU A 71 0.90 -9.41 -12.23
N LYS A 72 1.87 -10.08 -12.85
CA LYS A 72 2.23 -9.86 -14.27
C LYS A 72 1.08 -10.20 -15.24
N SER A 73 0.11 -10.99 -14.80
CA SER A 73 -1.08 -11.31 -15.58
C SER A 73 -2.21 -10.28 -15.44
N VAL A 74 -2.09 -9.36 -14.47
CA VAL A 74 -3.08 -8.32 -14.22
C VAL A 74 -3.13 -7.33 -15.37
N LYS A 75 -4.33 -6.98 -15.79
CA LYS A 75 -4.60 -6.11 -16.93
C LYS A 75 -5.71 -5.10 -16.59
N ARG A 76 -5.90 -4.15 -17.46
CA ARG A 76 -7.02 -3.20 -17.36
C ARG A 76 -8.36 -3.91 -17.18
N GLY A 77 -9.13 -3.44 -16.21
CA GLY A 77 -10.43 -4.00 -15.82
C GLY A 77 -10.38 -5.04 -14.71
N ASP A 78 -9.20 -5.55 -14.35
CA ASP A 78 -9.04 -6.46 -13.22
C ASP A 78 -9.12 -5.70 -11.88
N PHE A 79 -9.28 -6.44 -10.79
CA PHE A 79 -9.31 -5.91 -9.44
C PHE A 79 -8.13 -6.43 -8.63
N LEU A 80 -7.39 -5.52 -8.01
CA LEU A 80 -6.41 -5.84 -6.97
C LEU A 80 -7.05 -5.56 -5.62
N LEU A 81 -7.29 -6.60 -4.83
CA LEU A 81 -7.89 -6.51 -3.50
C LEU A 81 -6.80 -6.58 -2.44
N PHE A 82 -6.72 -5.57 -1.59
CA PHE A 82 -5.65 -5.48 -0.58
C PHE A 82 -6.05 -6.10 0.73
N LEU A 83 -5.21 -7.03 1.17
CA LEU A 83 -5.32 -7.75 2.43
C LEU A 83 -4.31 -7.20 3.43
N ALA A 84 -4.77 -6.81 4.61
CA ALA A 84 -3.92 -6.38 5.71
C ALA A 84 -4.17 -7.20 6.98
N ARG A 85 -3.10 -7.44 7.74
CA ARG A 85 -3.20 -7.92 9.12
C ARG A 85 -3.36 -6.70 10.03
N LEU A 86 -4.55 -6.53 10.60
CA LEU A 86 -4.85 -5.44 11.51
C LEU A 86 -4.81 -5.93 12.96
N GLN A 87 -4.26 -5.11 13.83
CA GLN A 87 -4.18 -5.35 15.28
C GLN A 87 -5.08 -4.37 16.01
N LYS A 88 -5.83 -4.87 16.99
CA LYS A 88 -6.69 -4.02 17.81
C LYS A 88 -5.88 -3.28 18.85
N TYR A 89 -6.14 -1.98 18.93
CA TYR A 89 -5.60 -1.11 19.98
C TYR A 89 -6.68 -0.80 21.01
N LYS A 90 -6.29 -0.78 22.27
CA LYS A 90 -7.12 -0.22 23.35
C LYS A 90 -6.69 1.21 23.56
N LYS A 91 -7.69 2.09 23.65
CA LYS A 91 -7.46 3.46 24.09
C LYS A 91 -7.44 3.44 25.62
N ASP A 92 -6.26 3.53 26.22
CA ASP A 92 -6.15 3.93 27.63
C ASP A 92 -6.08 5.46 27.71
N ALA A 93 -6.29 6.02 28.89
CA ALA A 93 -6.50 7.47 29.09
C ALA A 93 -5.35 8.34 28.51
N LEU A 94 -4.16 7.79 28.37
CA LEU A 94 -2.95 8.50 27.95
C LEU A 94 -2.23 7.87 26.74
N GLU A 95 -2.44 6.58 26.47
CA GLU A 95 -1.70 5.88 25.40
C GLU A 95 -2.59 4.87 24.67
N ALA A 96 -2.28 4.63 23.38
CA ALA A 96 -2.89 3.54 22.62
C ALA A 96 -2.00 2.30 22.74
N ILE A 97 -2.49 1.29 23.42
CA ILE A 97 -1.76 0.06 23.70
C ILE A 97 -2.22 -1.05 22.73
N PRO A 98 -1.29 -1.68 21.98
CA PRO A 98 -1.65 -2.83 21.14
C PRO A 98 -2.14 -3.98 21.99
N THR A 99 -3.24 -4.60 21.59
CA THR A 99 -3.75 -5.83 22.22
C THR A 99 -3.14 -7.05 21.53
N LYS A 100 -3.42 -8.24 22.06
CA LYS A 100 -3.06 -9.51 21.41
C LYS A 100 -4.06 -9.91 20.30
N GLU A 101 -5.16 -9.16 20.16
CA GLU A 101 -6.19 -9.42 19.15
C GLU A 101 -5.75 -8.89 17.79
N PHE A 102 -5.69 -9.75 16.81
CA PHE A 102 -5.43 -9.39 15.41
C PHE A 102 -6.27 -10.26 14.49
N GLY A 103 -6.41 -9.82 13.24
CA GLY A 103 -7.10 -10.54 12.19
C GLY A 103 -6.66 -10.08 10.81
N PHE A 104 -7.10 -10.80 9.78
CA PHE A 104 -6.91 -10.41 8.40
C PHE A 104 -8.18 -9.72 7.89
N TYR A 105 -7.98 -8.64 7.16
CA TYR A 105 -9.05 -7.77 6.67
C TYR A 105 -8.77 -7.29 5.26
N PHE A 106 -9.80 -7.21 4.44
CA PHE A 106 -9.72 -6.41 3.22
C PHE A 106 -9.86 -4.94 3.58
N VAL A 107 -8.99 -4.13 3.02
CA VAL A 107 -8.79 -2.73 3.40
C VAL A 107 -9.01 -1.75 2.26
N GLY A 108 -9.13 -2.24 1.04
CA GLY A 108 -9.38 -1.48 -0.17
C GLY A 108 -9.12 -2.29 -1.42
N PHE A 109 -9.32 -1.68 -2.57
CA PHE A 109 -9.01 -2.28 -3.86
C PHE A 109 -8.62 -1.23 -4.89
N LEU A 110 -7.89 -1.66 -5.91
CA LEU A 110 -7.76 -0.97 -7.18
C LEU A 110 -8.56 -1.71 -8.25
N HIS A 111 -9.41 -1.00 -8.97
CA HIS A 111 -9.91 -1.40 -10.27
C HIS A 111 -8.92 -0.89 -11.29
N VAL A 112 -8.15 -1.77 -11.89
CA VAL A 112 -6.98 -1.44 -12.69
C VAL A 112 -7.39 -0.72 -13.98
N ASP A 113 -6.86 0.47 -14.18
CA ASP A 113 -7.00 1.25 -15.42
C ASP A 113 -5.78 1.13 -16.32
N SER A 114 -4.57 1.17 -15.76
CA SER A 114 -3.34 1.00 -16.52
C SER A 114 -2.29 0.23 -15.72
N VAL A 115 -1.36 -0.39 -16.46
CA VAL A 115 -0.24 -1.16 -15.90
C VAL A 115 1.04 -0.75 -16.61
N TYR A 116 2.04 -0.36 -15.83
CA TYR A 116 3.39 -0.09 -16.31
C TYR A 116 4.31 -1.20 -15.82
N GLY A 117 4.67 -2.10 -16.72
CA GLY A 117 5.48 -3.28 -16.40
C GLY A 117 6.95 -3.08 -16.67
N SER A 118 7.80 -3.72 -15.86
CA SER A 118 9.27 -3.71 -16.02
C SER A 118 9.85 -2.30 -16.18
N VAL A 119 9.48 -1.40 -15.28
CA VAL A 119 9.95 -0.01 -15.31
C VAL A 119 11.42 0.03 -14.88
N ILE A 120 12.30 0.27 -15.85
CA ILE A 120 13.76 0.32 -15.66
C ILE A 120 14.37 1.70 -15.91
N ASN A 121 13.55 2.66 -16.33
CA ASN A 121 13.91 4.05 -16.59
C ASN A 121 12.69 4.94 -16.40
N PRO A 122 12.87 6.25 -16.23
CA PRO A 122 11.76 7.20 -16.26
C PRO A 122 10.94 7.04 -17.55
N LEU A 123 9.63 7.00 -17.39
CA LEU A 123 8.69 6.95 -18.51
C LEU A 123 8.50 8.33 -19.13
N SER A 124 7.59 8.46 -20.10
CA SER A 124 7.22 9.77 -20.64
C SER A 124 6.64 10.67 -19.55
N GLU A 125 6.74 11.99 -19.71
CA GLU A 125 6.27 12.97 -18.73
C GLU A 125 4.82 12.72 -18.28
N LEU A 126 3.91 12.46 -19.23
CA LEU A 126 2.51 12.15 -18.94
C LEU A 126 2.34 10.87 -18.11
N GLN A 127 3.13 9.83 -18.37
CA GLN A 127 3.08 8.59 -17.62
C GLN A 127 3.68 8.77 -16.23
N MET A 128 4.78 9.52 -16.12
CA MET A 128 5.39 9.86 -14.84
C MET A 128 4.44 10.65 -13.96
N GLU A 129 3.68 11.60 -14.52
CA GLU A 129 2.66 12.33 -13.75
C GLU A 129 1.63 11.39 -13.10
N ALA A 130 1.25 10.32 -13.79
CA ALA A 130 0.29 9.35 -13.25
C ALA A 130 0.85 8.46 -12.11
N ILE A 131 2.17 8.28 -12.02
CA ILE A 131 2.80 7.32 -11.09
C ILE A 131 3.82 7.93 -10.13
N ASN A 132 4.11 9.23 -10.21
CA ASN A 132 5.18 9.89 -9.44
C ASN A 132 4.99 9.80 -7.91
N LEU A 133 3.78 9.56 -7.44
CA LEU A 133 3.47 9.38 -6.02
C LEU A 133 3.61 7.92 -5.55
N ASN A 134 3.76 6.96 -6.46
CA ASN A 134 4.00 5.57 -6.08
C ASN A 134 5.34 5.41 -5.35
N ALA A 135 5.37 4.59 -4.31
CA ALA A 135 6.55 4.42 -3.47
C ALA A 135 7.78 3.95 -4.24
N HIS A 136 7.65 3.00 -5.17
CA HIS A 136 8.77 2.51 -6.00
C HIS A 136 9.31 3.61 -6.92
N VAL A 137 8.43 4.41 -7.51
CA VAL A 137 8.84 5.54 -8.37
C VAL A 137 9.57 6.62 -7.56
N ARG A 138 9.05 6.98 -6.38
CA ARG A 138 9.71 7.95 -5.49
C ARG A 138 11.13 7.53 -5.12
N ARG A 139 11.35 6.24 -4.85
CA ARG A 139 12.69 5.69 -4.58
C ARG A 139 13.59 5.86 -5.79
N ALA A 140 13.12 5.43 -6.95
CA ALA A 140 13.88 5.47 -8.20
C ALA A 140 14.21 6.90 -8.64
N MET A 141 13.34 7.87 -8.34
CA MET A 141 13.63 9.30 -8.58
C MET A 141 14.75 9.86 -7.68
N THR A 142 15.09 9.17 -6.59
CA THR A 142 16.15 9.57 -5.67
C THR A 142 17.48 8.91 -5.99
N ASP A 143 17.44 7.68 -6.50
CA ASP A 143 18.61 6.88 -6.82
C ASP A 143 18.32 6.07 -8.09
N ASP A 144 19.04 6.41 -9.16
CA ASP A 144 18.87 5.77 -10.48
C ASP A 144 19.07 4.25 -10.47
N SER A 145 19.84 3.71 -9.52
CA SER A 145 20.01 2.27 -9.37
C SER A 145 18.73 1.53 -8.95
N LEU A 146 17.72 2.27 -8.48
CA LEU A 146 16.44 1.75 -8.03
C LEU A 146 15.37 1.69 -9.13
N TRP A 147 15.72 2.03 -10.37
CA TRP A 147 14.94 1.63 -11.55
C TRP A 147 15.15 0.14 -11.82
N ASP A 148 14.68 -0.71 -10.89
CA ASP A 148 15.03 -2.12 -10.77
C ASP A 148 13.98 -3.08 -11.37
N SER A 149 13.30 -2.64 -12.43
CA SER A 149 12.26 -3.43 -13.12
C SER A 149 10.99 -3.64 -12.30
N PHE A 150 10.61 -2.68 -11.48
CA PHE A 150 9.33 -2.74 -10.78
C PHE A 150 8.13 -2.54 -11.71
N TRP A 151 6.97 -2.95 -11.23
CA TRP A 151 5.68 -2.78 -11.90
C TRP A 151 4.83 -1.80 -11.12
N VAL A 152 4.04 -0.97 -11.82
CA VAL A 152 3.08 -0.05 -11.22
C VAL A 152 1.71 -0.28 -11.82
N PHE A 153 0.73 -0.48 -10.94
CA PHE A 153 -0.68 -0.64 -11.27
C PHE A 153 -1.41 0.63 -10.86
N CYS A 154 -2.09 1.27 -11.81
CA CYS A 154 -2.89 2.46 -11.56
C CYS A 154 -4.36 2.09 -11.51
N GLY A 155 -5.05 2.58 -10.50
CA GLY A 155 -6.47 2.38 -10.33
C GLY A 155 -7.31 3.45 -11.02
N SER A 156 -8.50 3.06 -11.48
CA SER A 156 -9.52 3.99 -11.97
C SER A 156 -10.21 4.72 -10.80
N SER A 157 -11.10 5.63 -11.11
CA SER A 157 -11.96 6.33 -10.14
C SER A 157 -12.88 5.42 -9.32
N TRP A 158 -13.01 4.15 -9.68
CA TRP A 158 -13.73 3.15 -8.87
C TRP A 158 -12.90 2.62 -7.71
N SER A 159 -11.58 2.72 -7.81
CA SER A 159 -10.65 2.29 -6.77
C SER A 159 -10.87 3.05 -5.48
N ARG A 160 -10.67 2.39 -4.34
CA ARG A 160 -10.84 3.05 -3.04
C ARG A 160 -10.19 2.30 -1.88
N ARG A 161 -9.79 3.05 -0.88
CA ARG A 161 -9.63 2.55 0.48
C ARG A 161 -11.02 2.37 1.12
N PHE A 162 -11.23 1.30 1.87
CA PHE A 162 -12.49 1.11 2.59
C PHE A 162 -12.56 2.00 3.83
N GLU A 163 -13.75 2.52 4.15
CA GLU A 163 -13.98 3.24 5.40
C GLU A 163 -13.91 2.32 6.62
N LYS A 164 -14.28 1.06 6.44
CA LYS A 164 -14.20 0.02 7.45
C LYS A 164 -13.54 -1.20 6.84
N ALA A 165 -12.56 -1.75 7.55
CA ALA A 165 -11.94 -3.00 7.15
C ALA A 165 -12.97 -4.15 7.20
N VAL A 166 -12.97 -4.97 6.16
CA VAL A 166 -13.89 -6.13 6.03
C VAL A 166 -13.15 -7.37 6.53
N PRO A 167 -13.61 -8.03 7.60
CA PRO A 167 -12.92 -9.20 8.14
C PRO A 167 -12.94 -10.35 7.12
N VAL A 168 -11.80 -11.01 6.97
CA VAL A 168 -11.68 -12.21 6.13
C VAL A 168 -12.19 -13.40 6.93
N THR A 169 -13.39 -13.86 6.61
CA THR A 169 -14.00 -15.04 7.23
C THR A 169 -14.04 -16.20 6.26
N LYS A 170 -14.27 -17.42 6.78
CA LYS A 170 -14.41 -18.60 5.92
C LYS A 170 -15.60 -18.47 4.97
N GLU A 171 -16.70 -17.91 5.47
CA GLU A 171 -17.93 -17.68 4.70
C GLU A 171 -17.66 -16.73 3.54
N LEU A 172 -17.04 -15.57 3.83
CA LEU A 172 -16.67 -14.59 2.79
C LEU A 172 -15.73 -15.20 1.75
N CYS A 173 -14.72 -15.98 2.21
CA CYS A 173 -13.79 -16.63 1.29
C CYS A 173 -14.48 -17.65 0.39
N SER A 174 -15.41 -18.43 0.92
CA SER A 174 -16.13 -19.43 0.13
C SER A 174 -17.10 -18.79 -0.88
N GLU A 175 -17.63 -17.60 -0.59
CA GLU A 175 -18.52 -16.88 -1.51
C GLU A 175 -17.76 -16.13 -2.61
N VAL A 176 -16.62 -15.53 -2.27
CA VAL A 176 -15.89 -14.63 -3.17
C VAL A 176 -14.81 -15.35 -3.97
N PHE A 177 -14.15 -16.35 -3.35
CA PHE A 177 -12.99 -17.03 -3.93
C PHE A 177 -13.23 -18.52 -4.21
N ALA A 178 -14.50 -18.99 -4.10
CA ALA A 178 -14.83 -20.35 -4.52
C ALA A 178 -14.48 -20.52 -6.00
N SER A 179 -13.67 -21.53 -6.32
CA SER A 179 -13.42 -21.88 -7.71
C SER A 179 -14.72 -22.36 -8.37
N ALA A 180 -14.81 -22.20 -9.69
CA ALA A 180 -15.99 -22.61 -10.48
C ALA A 180 -16.31 -24.11 -10.36
N ASP A 181 -15.36 -24.91 -9.89
CA ASP A 181 -15.46 -26.37 -9.63
C ASP A 181 -15.77 -26.69 -8.17
N GLY A 182 -15.96 -25.70 -7.30
CA GLY A 182 -16.37 -25.90 -5.90
C GLY A 182 -15.24 -26.41 -4.97
N SER A 183 -13.98 -26.35 -5.39
CA SER A 183 -12.81 -26.78 -4.60
C SER A 183 -12.12 -25.62 -3.86
#